data_2e481d8368762e42998539d32705320f
#
_entry.id   2e481d8368762e42998539d32705320f
#
_cell.length_a   1.000
_cell.length_b   1.000
_cell.length_c   1.000
_cell.angle_alpha   90.00
_cell.angle_beta   90.00
_cell.angle_gamma   90.00
#
_symmetry.space_group_name_H-M   'P 1'
#
loop_
_entity.id
_entity.type
_entity.pdbx_description
1 polymer ?
#
loop_
_entity_poly.entity_id
_entity_poly.type
_entity_poly.pdbx_seq_one_letter_code
_entity_poly.pdbx_strand_id
1 'polypeptide(L)'
;MSSKDDEDYIEIKAILVGGSGVGKTNLINVTIGNQFCEGSKTTNCCSMVQKYLVINNNKFQINLWDTMGQESYKSISKLFFRGSHIVIFVYDITSYESFKDLEDWINLANSTISDDYISGIVGNKDDLFLENKVPKEEAENFAKSKKMKFKLVSAKENPKGFEDFLIELINQYKIPERRKKTILKKENPKNEKNNCNC
;
A
#
# COMPACT_ATOMS: atom_id res chain seq x y z
N MET A 1 -20.77 11.65 -26.39
CA MET A 1 -20.28 10.77 -25.32
C MET A 1 -18.87 10.39 -25.72
N SER A 2 -17.89 11.11 -25.17
CA SER A 2 -16.49 10.89 -25.48
C SER A 2 -16.02 9.59 -24.85
N SER A 3 -15.43 8.72 -25.66
CA SER A 3 -14.67 7.55 -25.24
C SER A 3 -13.66 7.99 -24.18
N LYS A 4 -13.77 7.45 -22.96
CA LYS A 4 -12.65 7.47 -22.02
C LYS A 4 -11.51 6.78 -22.74
N ASP A 5 -10.45 7.53 -22.99
CA ASP A 5 -9.20 6.97 -23.46
C ASP A 5 -8.85 5.81 -22.53
N ASP A 6 -8.73 4.60 -23.10
CA ASP A 6 -8.24 3.41 -22.40
C ASP A 6 -6.74 3.64 -22.07
N GLU A 7 -6.50 4.46 -21.03
CA GLU A 7 -5.15 4.62 -20.51
C GLU A 7 -4.74 3.31 -19.84
N ASP A 8 -3.68 2.69 -20.34
CA ASP A 8 -3.14 1.42 -19.83
C ASP A 8 -2.46 1.64 -18.47
N TYR A 9 -3.23 1.55 -17.40
CA TYR A 9 -2.70 1.56 -16.05
C TYR A 9 -2.27 0.16 -15.59
N ILE A 10 -1.16 0.09 -14.87
CA ILE A 10 -0.76 -1.08 -14.12
C ILE A 10 -1.52 -1.05 -12.79
N GLU A 11 -2.44 -1.96 -12.61
CA GLU A 11 -3.23 -2.04 -11.38
C GLU A 11 -2.43 -2.71 -10.26
N ILE A 12 -2.36 -2.04 -9.12
CA ILE A 12 -1.76 -2.55 -7.88
C ILE A 12 -2.82 -2.52 -6.78
N LYS A 13 -3.06 -3.65 -6.17
CA LYS A 13 -3.82 -3.74 -4.93
C LYS A 13 -2.85 -3.63 -3.75
N ALA A 14 -2.99 -2.58 -2.95
CA ALA A 14 -2.24 -2.37 -1.72
C ALA A 14 -3.19 -2.33 -0.53
N ILE A 15 -2.90 -3.12 0.51
CA ILE A 15 -3.72 -3.15 1.73
C ILE A 15 -2.91 -2.65 2.92
N LEU A 16 -3.56 -1.89 3.81
CA LEU A 16 -3.01 -1.49 5.09
C LEU A 16 -3.65 -2.36 6.18
N VAL A 17 -2.82 -2.99 7.00
CA VAL A 17 -3.24 -3.85 8.10
C VAL A 17 -2.53 -3.48 9.39
N GLY A 18 -3.15 -3.75 10.53
CA GLY A 18 -2.65 -3.39 11.86
C GLY A 18 -3.79 -3.14 12.82
N GLY A 19 -3.49 -2.95 14.10
CA GLY A 19 -4.45 -2.75 15.17
C GLY A 19 -5.45 -1.60 14.95
N SER A 20 -6.46 -1.52 15.81
CA SER A 20 -7.37 -0.38 15.81
C SER A 20 -6.64 0.89 16.26
N GLY A 21 -6.97 2.04 15.66
CA GLY A 21 -6.44 3.34 16.08
C GLY A 21 -4.99 3.64 15.67
N VAL A 22 -4.28 2.74 14.96
CA VAL A 22 -2.90 2.98 14.50
C VAL A 22 -2.81 4.02 13.37
N GLY A 23 -3.95 4.46 12.81
CA GLY A 23 -4.02 5.55 11.84
C GLY A 23 -4.02 5.15 10.37
N LYS A 24 -4.36 3.89 10.01
CA LYS A 24 -4.45 3.42 8.62
C LYS A 24 -5.30 4.33 7.74
N THR A 25 -6.51 4.64 8.19
CA THR A 25 -7.46 5.53 7.48
C THR A 25 -6.86 6.91 7.22
N ASN A 26 -6.19 7.50 8.22
CA ASN A 26 -5.56 8.81 8.05
C ASN A 26 -4.38 8.75 7.06
N LEU A 27 -3.56 7.70 7.10
CA LEU A 27 -2.49 7.51 6.11
C LEU A 27 -3.04 7.48 4.69
N ILE A 28 -4.12 6.74 4.45
CA ILE A 28 -4.79 6.69 3.14
C ILE A 28 -5.36 8.05 2.76
N ASN A 29 -6.09 8.70 3.67
CA ASN A 29 -6.73 9.99 3.41
C ASN A 29 -5.71 11.05 3.00
N VAL A 30 -4.62 11.20 3.74
CA VAL A 30 -3.60 12.20 3.41
C VAL A 30 -2.88 11.87 2.08
N THR A 31 -2.73 10.59 1.76
CA THR A 31 -2.12 10.14 0.51
C THR A 31 -2.95 10.51 -0.72
N ILE A 32 -4.28 10.56 -0.61
CA ILE A 32 -5.16 10.99 -1.71
C ILE A 32 -5.45 12.49 -1.70
N GLY A 33 -4.81 13.26 -0.82
CA GLY A 33 -4.93 14.71 -0.74
C GLY A 33 -6.01 15.22 0.19
N ASN A 34 -6.64 14.35 0.98
CA ASN A 34 -7.57 14.76 2.02
C ASN A 34 -6.82 15.30 3.25
N GLN A 35 -7.52 16.10 4.06
CA GLN A 35 -6.97 16.57 5.32
C GLN A 35 -6.88 15.45 6.36
N PHE A 36 -5.89 15.55 7.25
CA PHE A 36 -5.81 14.74 8.45
C PHE A 36 -7.04 15.01 9.33
N CYS A 37 -7.64 13.95 9.87
CA CYS A 37 -8.79 14.04 10.76
C CYS A 37 -8.41 13.49 12.14
N GLU A 38 -8.30 14.39 13.12
CA GLU A 38 -8.08 14.01 14.49
C GLU A 38 -9.36 13.38 15.10
N GLY A 39 -9.22 12.31 15.88
CA GLY A 39 -10.37 11.64 16.49
C GLY A 39 -11.26 10.89 15.50
N SER A 40 -10.73 10.48 14.34
CA SER A 40 -11.48 9.64 13.40
C SER A 40 -12.01 8.38 14.12
N LYS A 41 -13.31 8.12 13.96
CA LYS A 41 -13.95 6.93 14.54
C LYS A 41 -13.31 5.66 14.01
N THR A 42 -13.32 4.61 14.81
CA THR A 42 -12.88 3.27 14.38
C THR A 42 -13.57 2.90 13.07
N THR A 43 -12.78 2.45 12.10
CA THR A 43 -13.28 2.01 10.80
C THR A 43 -14.10 0.73 10.96
N ASN A 44 -15.40 0.83 10.75
CA ASN A 44 -16.33 -0.31 10.90
C ASN A 44 -16.57 -1.07 9.59
N CYS A 45 -16.12 -0.52 8.45
CA CYS A 45 -16.25 -1.13 7.12
C CYS A 45 -14.93 -0.98 6.38
N CYS A 46 -14.56 -2.02 5.63
CA CYS A 46 -13.46 -1.90 4.70
C CYS A 46 -13.83 -0.97 3.56
N SER A 47 -12.96 -0.05 3.20
CA SER A 47 -13.14 0.85 2.07
C SER A 47 -11.95 0.77 1.12
N MET A 48 -12.19 1.09 -0.16
CA MET A 48 -11.16 1.12 -1.18
C MET A 48 -11.13 2.49 -1.84
N VAL A 49 -9.93 3.04 -1.98
CA VAL A 49 -9.68 4.33 -2.64
C VAL A 49 -8.67 4.12 -3.76
N GLN A 50 -8.84 4.83 -4.86
CA GLN A 50 -7.93 4.77 -5.98
C GLN A 50 -6.98 5.97 -5.98
N LYS A 51 -5.70 5.70 -6.21
CA LYS A 51 -4.69 6.72 -6.47
C LYS A 51 -3.96 6.40 -7.77
N TYR A 52 -3.75 7.44 -8.58
CA TYR A 52 -3.02 7.34 -9.84
C TYR A 52 -1.65 7.96 -9.68
N LEU A 53 -0.60 7.21 -10.06
CA LEU A 53 0.79 7.67 -9.99
C LEU A 53 1.51 7.34 -11.29
N VAL A 54 2.46 8.20 -11.65
CA VAL A 54 3.43 7.92 -12.73
C VAL A 54 4.79 7.71 -12.09
N ILE A 55 5.33 6.49 -12.22
CA ILE A 55 6.60 6.09 -11.62
C ILE A 55 7.44 5.46 -12.73
N ASN A 56 8.64 6.01 -12.98
CA ASN A 56 9.56 5.53 -14.02
C ASN A 56 8.87 5.35 -15.40
N ASN A 57 8.10 6.35 -15.84
CA ASN A 57 7.30 6.38 -17.06
C ASN A 57 6.17 5.33 -17.15
N ASN A 58 5.92 4.58 -16.10
CA ASN A 58 4.77 3.67 -16.03
C ASN A 58 3.62 4.33 -15.27
N LYS A 59 2.40 4.17 -15.78
CA LYS A 59 1.18 4.65 -15.14
C LYS A 59 0.63 3.56 -14.22
N PHE A 60 0.46 3.87 -12.94
CA PHE A 60 -0.07 2.95 -11.95
C PHE A 60 -1.43 3.43 -11.45
N GLN A 61 -2.38 2.52 -11.38
CA GLN A 61 -3.61 2.66 -10.61
C GLN A 61 -3.49 1.85 -9.34
N ILE A 62 -3.40 2.54 -8.20
CA ILE A 62 -3.21 1.91 -6.90
C ILE A 62 -4.54 1.87 -6.18
N ASN A 63 -5.05 0.69 -5.95
CA ASN A 63 -6.25 0.44 -5.17
C ASN A 63 -5.82 0.25 -3.70
N LEU A 64 -5.92 1.34 -2.90
CA LEU A 64 -5.60 1.35 -1.47
C LEU A 64 -6.79 0.85 -0.68
N TRP A 65 -6.60 -0.22 0.09
CA TRP A 65 -7.63 -0.81 0.93
C TRP A 65 -7.41 -0.45 2.40
N ASP A 66 -8.36 0.29 2.94
CA ASP A 66 -8.44 0.56 4.38
C ASP A 66 -9.14 -0.59 5.07
N THR A 67 -8.48 -1.23 6.01
CA THR A 67 -9.03 -2.39 6.70
C THR A 67 -9.46 -2.03 8.12
N MET A 68 -10.45 -2.78 8.62
CA MET A 68 -10.83 -2.73 10.04
C MET A 68 -9.67 -3.19 10.92
N GLY A 69 -9.39 -2.46 11.99
CA GLY A 69 -8.28 -2.75 12.89
C GLY A 69 -8.65 -3.62 14.10
N GLN A 70 -9.87 -4.16 14.17
CA GLN A 70 -10.29 -4.96 15.33
C GLN A 70 -9.94 -6.44 15.13
N GLU A 71 -9.34 -7.05 16.16
CA GLU A 71 -8.94 -8.46 16.18
C GLU A 71 -10.12 -9.42 15.95
N SER A 72 -11.33 -9.00 16.39
CA SER A 72 -12.58 -9.76 16.19
C SER A 72 -12.93 -10.02 14.72
N TYR A 73 -12.31 -9.27 13.79
CA TYR A 73 -12.56 -9.41 12.35
C TYR A 73 -11.38 -10.06 11.58
N LYS A 74 -10.43 -10.71 12.27
CA LYS A 74 -9.30 -11.43 11.59
C LYS A 74 -9.81 -12.43 10.55
N SER A 75 -10.96 -13.08 10.76
CA SER A 75 -11.57 -13.99 9.78
C SER A 75 -12.05 -13.30 8.51
N ILE A 76 -12.59 -12.09 8.63
CA ILE A 76 -13.05 -11.28 7.48
C ILE A 76 -11.83 -10.69 6.75
N SER A 77 -10.76 -10.40 7.48
CA SER A 77 -9.52 -9.85 6.91
C SER A 77 -8.92 -10.76 5.84
N LYS A 78 -9.08 -12.10 5.94
CA LYS A 78 -8.59 -13.06 4.93
C LYS A 78 -9.11 -12.76 3.52
N LEU A 79 -10.34 -12.28 3.39
CA LEU A 79 -10.92 -11.94 2.08
C LEU A 79 -10.20 -10.74 1.45
N PHE A 80 -9.73 -9.80 2.27
CA PHE A 80 -9.06 -8.59 1.78
C PHE A 80 -7.61 -8.86 1.38
N PHE A 81 -6.95 -9.84 1.99
CA PHE A 81 -5.58 -10.23 1.63
C PHE A 81 -5.48 -10.85 0.24
N ARG A 82 -6.54 -11.53 -0.21
CA ARG A 82 -6.51 -12.24 -1.49
C ARG A 82 -6.23 -11.30 -2.67
N GLY A 83 -5.23 -11.66 -3.47
CA GLY A 83 -4.82 -10.89 -4.65
C GLY A 83 -4.17 -9.55 -4.30
N SER A 84 -3.66 -9.36 -3.08
CA SER A 84 -2.88 -8.19 -2.73
C SER A 84 -1.48 -8.31 -3.30
N HIS A 85 -1.04 -7.23 -3.96
CA HIS A 85 0.32 -7.11 -4.49
C HIS A 85 1.28 -6.49 -3.46
N ILE A 86 0.73 -5.61 -2.60
CA ILE A 86 1.47 -4.93 -1.54
C ILE A 86 0.70 -5.03 -0.24
N VAL A 87 1.38 -5.38 0.85
CA VAL A 87 0.83 -5.39 2.21
C VAL A 87 1.66 -4.47 3.09
N ILE A 88 1.01 -3.49 3.70
CA ILE A 88 1.64 -2.51 4.59
C ILE A 88 1.14 -2.76 6.01
N PHE A 89 2.06 -3.18 6.86
CA PHE A 89 1.82 -3.42 8.28
C PHE A 89 2.03 -2.13 9.05
N VAL A 90 0.98 -1.64 9.71
CA VAL A 90 0.99 -0.34 10.39
C VAL A 90 0.86 -0.54 11.89
N TYR A 91 1.76 0.11 12.65
CA TYR A 91 1.67 0.24 14.09
C TYR A 91 1.75 1.70 14.52
N ASP A 92 1.34 1.98 15.75
CA ASP A 92 1.45 3.28 16.38
C ASP A 92 2.69 3.29 17.29
N ILE A 93 3.62 4.23 17.09
CA ILE A 93 4.85 4.31 17.86
C ILE A 93 4.59 4.49 19.37
N THR A 94 3.44 5.04 19.76
CA THR A 94 3.04 5.24 21.13
C THR A 94 2.42 3.99 21.78
N SER A 95 2.21 2.91 21.01
CA SER A 95 1.61 1.66 21.47
C SER A 95 2.50 0.46 21.16
N TYR A 96 3.25 -0.01 22.17
CA TYR A 96 4.09 -1.21 22.02
C TYR A 96 3.27 -2.47 21.73
N GLU A 97 2.00 -2.54 22.17
CA GLU A 97 1.08 -3.62 21.89
C GLU A 97 0.79 -3.69 20.38
N SER A 98 0.49 -2.55 19.75
CA SER A 98 0.25 -2.51 18.30
C SER A 98 1.45 -2.95 17.47
N PHE A 99 2.66 -2.77 17.99
CA PHE A 99 3.89 -3.27 17.37
C PHE A 99 4.01 -4.80 17.52
N LYS A 100 3.72 -5.34 18.70
CA LYS A 100 3.69 -6.81 18.91
C LYS A 100 2.67 -7.51 18.02
N ASP A 101 1.51 -6.92 17.84
CA ASP A 101 0.44 -7.48 17.00
C ASP A 101 0.84 -7.64 15.53
N LEU A 102 1.92 -6.96 15.09
CA LEU A 102 2.42 -7.09 13.72
C LEU A 102 2.78 -8.52 13.36
N GLU A 103 3.30 -9.31 14.30
CA GLU A 103 3.64 -10.72 14.07
C GLU A 103 2.39 -11.53 13.64
N ASP A 104 1.27 -11.32 14.32
CA ASP A 104 0.01 -11.97 14.01
C ASP A 104 -0.52 -11.57 12.62
N TRP A 105 -0.42 -10.27 12.27
CA TRP A 105 -0.84 -9.77 10.98
C TRP A 105 0.04 -10.32 9.84
N ILE A 106 1.34 -10.43 10.06
CA ILE A 106 2.30 -11.03 9.11
C ILE A 106 1.99 -12.51 8.90
N ASN A 107 1.74 -13.27 9.98
CA ASN A 107 1.39 -14.67 9.91
C ASN A 107 0.06 -14.89 9.17
N LEU A 108 -0.92 -14.01 9.41
CA LEU A 108 -2.20 -14.04 8.71
C LEU A 108 -2.02 -13.77 7.20
N ALA A 109 -1.22 -12.77 6.83
CA ALA A 109 -0.90 -12.49 5.43
C ALA A 109 -0.22 -13.69 4.75
N ASN A 110 0.83 -14.23 5.36
CA ASN A 110 1.58 -15.39 4.85
C ASN A 110 0.71 -16.65 4.70
N SER A 111 -0.28 -16.84 5.57
CA SER A 111 -1.20 -17.99 5.49
C SER A 111 -2.34 -17.81 4.47
N THR A 112 -2.54 -16.58 3.96
CA THR A 112 -3.71 -16.24 3.14
C THR A 112 -3.33 -15.89 1.70
N ILE A 113 -2.18 -15.26 1.49
CA ILE A 113 -1.68 -14.88 0.16
C ILE A 113 -0.84 -16.04 -0.36
N SER A 114 -1.26 -16.62 -1.48
CA SER A 114 -0.57 -17.76 -2.12
C SER A 114 0.57 -17.34 -3.04
N ASP A 115 0.53 -16.09 -3.51
CA ASP A 115 1.52 -15.54 -4.43
C ASP A 115 2.55 -14.68 -3.69
N ASP A 116 3.69 -14.42 -4.33
CA ASP A 116 4.67 -13.47 -3.81
C ASP A 116 4.04 -12.07 -3.71
N TYR A 117 4.17 -11.43 -2.57
CA TYR A 117 3.73 -10.07 -2.35
C TYR A 117 4.85 -9.20 -1.78
N ILE A 118 4.78 -7.91 -2.05
CA ILE A 118 5.70 -6.93 -1.51
C ILE A 118 5.17 -6.47 -0.16
N SER A 119 6.05 -6.35 0.82
CA SER A 119 5.64 -5.96 2.16
C SER A 119 6.53 -4.88 2.75
N GLY A 120 5.92 -4.08 3.63
CA GLY A 120 6.62 -3.06 4.39
C GLY A 120 5.95 -2.80 5.73
N ILE A 121 6.73 -2.28 6.67
CA ILE A 121 6.29 -1.91 8.02
C ILE A 121 6.34 -0.40 8.15
N VAL A 122 5.28 0.18 8.69
CA VAL A 122 5.14 1.61 8.95
C VAL A 122 4.89 1.84 10.43
N GLY A 123 5.79 2.58 11.08
CA GLY A 123 5.52 3.18 12.39
C GLY A 123 4.89 4.54 12.18
N ASN A 124 3.61 4.66 12.48
CA ASN A 124 2.85 5.90 12.34
C ASN A 124 2.82 6.72 13.63
N LYS A 125 2.41 7.98 13.52
CA LYS A 125 2.36 9.00 14.56
C LYS A 125 3.75 9.43 15.05
N ASP A 126 4.72 9.47 14.14
CA ASP A 126 6.11 9.89 14.44
C ASP A 126 6.20 11.32 14.99
N ASP A 127 5.15 12.13 14.82
CA ASP A 127 4.97 13.43 15.49
C ASP A 127 4.89 13.32 17.02
N LEU A 128 4.50 12.17 17.56
CA LEU A 128 4.42 11.88 19.00
C LEU A 128 5.70 11.21 19.54
N PHE A 129 6.85 11.59 19.01
CA PHE A 129 8.15 10.97 19.34
C PHE A 129 8.50 11.02 20.84
N LEU A 130 7.99 12.01 21.58
CA LEU A 130 8.17 12.09 23.03
C LEU A 130 7.39 11.01 23.80
N GLU A 131 6.33 10.46 23.20
CA GLU A 131 5.51 9.39 23.76
C GLU A 131 5.88 8.02 23.19
N ASN A 132 6.96 7.95 22.42
CA ASN A 132 7.39 6.73 21.75
C ASN A 132 7.67 5.61 22.74
N LYS A 133 7.02 4.45 22.52
CA LYS A 133 7.19 3.22 23.31
C LYS A 133 7.90 2.11 22.53
N VAL A 134 8.14 2.31 21.24
CA VAL A 134 8.80 1.33 20.36
C VAL A 134 10.13 1.87 19.92
N PRO A 135 11.26 1.40 20.47
CA PRO A 135 12.59 1.84 20.03
C PRO A 135 12.75 1.66 18.52
N LYS A 136 13.21 2.72 17.85
CA LYS A 136 13.38 2.69 16.38
C LYS A 136 14.27 1.53 15.94
N GLU A 137 15.35 1.28 16.66
CA GLU A 137 16.28 0.18 16.38
C GLU A 137 15.59 -1.19 16.46
N GLU A 138 14.69 -1.39 17.44
CA GLU A 138 13.92 -2.63 17.58
C GLU A 138 13.02 -2.84 16.36
N ALA A 139 12.30 -1.79 15.94
CA ALA A 139 11.43 -1.85 14.77
C ALA A 139 12.22 -2.09 13.47
N GLU A 140 13.38 -1.46 13.30
CA GLU A 140 14.27 -1.70 12.16
C GLU A 140 14.79 -3.13 12.14
N ASN A 141 15.22 -3.66 13.29
CA ASN A 141 15.72 -5.03 13.39
C ASN A 141 14.60 -6.05 13.13
N PHE A 142 13.39 -5.79 13.63
CA PHE A 142 12.21 -6.61 13.33
C PHE A 142 11.93 -6.63 11.83
N ALA A 143 11.87 -5.47 11.18
CA ALA A 143 11.65 -5.37 9.73
C ALA A 143 12.74 -6.10 8.92
N LYS A 144 14.01 -5.93 9.30
CA LYS A 144 15.14 -6.66 8.68
C LYS A 144 15.00 -8.18 8.83
N SER A 145 14.61 -8.67 10.01
CA SER A 145 14.39 -10.10 10.25
C SER A 145 13.31 -10.70 9.36
N LYS A 146 12.29 -9.89 9.02
CA LYS A 146 11.21 -10.26 8.10
C LYS A 146 11.51 -9.94 6.63
N LYS A 147 12.69 -9.38 6.31
CA LYS A 147 13.08 -8.92 4.97
C LYS A 147 12.12 -7.86 4.40
N MET A 148 11.58 -7.02 5.25
CA MET A 148 10.63 -5.96 4.92
C MET A 148 11.29 -4.59 4.95
N LYS A 149 10.80 -3.66 4.12
CA LYS A 149 11.13 -2.24 4.23
C LYS A 149 10.48 -1.66 5.48
N PHE A 150 11.10 -0.64 6.06
CA PHE A 150 10.62 0.04 7.25
C PHE A 150 10.67 1.56 7.08
N LYS A 151 9.65 2.26 7.56
CA LYS A 151 9.63 3.72 7.64
C LYS A 151 8.80 4.21 8.81
N LEU A 152 9.31 5.25 9.49
CA LEU A 152 8.53 6.06 10.41
C LEU A 152 7.84 7.17 9.60
N VAL A 153 6.57 7.42 9.89
CA VAL A 153 5.76 8.45 9.21
C VAL A 153 4.80 9.13 10.19
N SER A 154 4.36 10.33 9.83
CA SER A 154 3.27 11.01 10.50
C SER A 154 2.20 11.39 9.47
N ALA A 155 1.01 10.82 9.60
CA ALA A 155 -0.12 11.23 8.79
C ALA A 155 -0.50 12.71 9.05
N LYS A 156 -0.18 13.23 10.24
CA LYS A 156 -0.49 14.59 10.67
C LYS A 156 0.50 15.62 10.11
N GLU A 157 1.79 15.39 10.31
CA GLU A 157 2.83 16.41 10.04
C GLU A 157 3.62 16.15 8.75
N ASN A 158 3.70 14.89 8.31
CA ASN A 158 4.39 14.54 7.06
C ASN A 158 3.51 13.67 6.14
N PRO A 159 2.46 14.23 5.53
CA PRO A 159 1.55 13.49 4.65
C PRO A 159 2.27 12.78 3.49
N LYS A 160 3.35 13.38 2.96
CA LYS A 160 4.14 12.78 1.86
C LYS A 160 4.97 11.58 2.29
N GLY A 161 5.33 11.47 3.56
CA GLY A 161 6.20 10.39 4.05
C GLY A 161 5.66 9.00 3.74
N PHE A 162 4.35 8.81 3.84
CA PHE A 162 3.72 7.54 3.51
C PHE A 162 3.61 7.31 1.98
N GLU A 163 3.31 8.36 1.20
CA GLU A 163 3.30 8.25 -0.27
C GLU A 163 4.68 7.87 -0.83
N ASP A 164 5.74 8.49 -0.32
CA ASP A 164 7.11 8.15 -0.69
C ASP A 164 7.45 6.69 -0.37
N PHE A 165 6.99 6.19 0.78
CA PHE A 165 7.16 4.79 1.15
C PHE A 165 6.38 3.85 0.23
N LEU A 166 5.17 4.22 -0.13
CA LEU A 166 4.35 3.46 -1.07
C LEU A 166 5.04 3.37 -2.44
N ILE A 167 5.60 4.48 -2.93
CA ILE A 167 6.39 4.52 -4.18
C ILE A 167 7.63 3.61 -4.06
N GLU A 168 8.31 3.62 -2.92
CA GLU A 168 9.47 2.74 -2.67
C GLU A 168 9.09 1.25 -2.74
N LEU A 169 7.90 0.88 -2.25
CA LEU A 169 7.38 -0.49 -2.37
C LEU A 169 6.98 -0.83 -3.81
N ILE A 170 6.30 0.10 -4.51
CA ILE A 170 5.89 -0.10 -5.91
C ILE A 170 7.11 -0.31 -6.82
N ASN A 171 8.22 0.36 -6.56
CA ASN A 171 9.46 0.18 -7.33
C ASN A 171 10.02 -1.26 -7.24
N GLN A 172 9.61 -2.06 -6.26
CA GLN A 172 9.96 -3.47 -6.16
C GLN A 172 9.01 -4.37 -6.98
N TYR A 173 7.88 -3.81 -7.46
CA TYR A 173 6.88 -4.59 -8.20
C TYR A 173 7.40 -4.97 -9.58
N LYS A 174 7.42 -6.27 -9.85
CA LYS A 174 7.80 -6.79 -11.16
C LYS A 174 6.60 -6.73 -12.10
N ILE A 175 6.64 -5.78 -13.04
CA ILE A 175 5.59 -5.66 -14.06
C ILE A 175 5.56 -6.95 -14.90
N PRO A 176 4.40 -7.65 -14.99
CA PRO A 176 4.28 -8.87 -15.78
C PRO A 176 4.65 -8.65 -17.25
N GLU A 177 5.40 -9.56 -17.85
CA GLU A 177 5.91 -9.42 -19.22
C GLU A 177 4.81 -9.22 -20.28
N ARG A 178 3.63 -9.81 -20.07
CA ARG A 178 2.49 -9.60 -20.98
C ARG A 178 2.10 -8.13 -21.06
N ARG A 179 2.13 -7.39 -19.96
CA ARG A 179 1.83 -5.94 -19.92
C ARG A 179 2.99 -5.12 -20.51
N LYS A 180 4.24 -5.49 -20.29
CA LYS A 180 5.39 -4.83 -20.93
C LYS A 180 5.29 -4.86 -22.45
N LYS A 181 4.86 -5.99 -23.03
CA LYS A 181 4.68 -6.12 -24.49
C LYS A 181 3.54 -5.25 -25.03
N THR A 182 2.49 -5.02 -24.25
CA THR A 182 1.36 -4.15 -24.64
C THR A 182 1.76 -2.69 -24.62
N ILE A 183 2.49 -2.25 -23.60
CA ILE A 183 3.00 -0.88 -23.46
C ILE A 183 3.97 -0.58 -24.61
N LEU A 184 4.95 -1.44 -24.86
CA LEU A 184 5.92 -1.27 -25.95
C LEU A 184 5.28 -1.27 -27.35
N LYS A 185 4.17 -1.99 -27.58
CA LYS A 185 3.42 -1.95 -28.84
C LYS A 185 2.68 -0.64 -29.06
N LYS A 186 2.18 0.00 -27.99
CA LYS A 186 1.51 1.31 -28.08
C LYS A 186 2.50 2.46 -28.28
N GLU A 187 3.70 2.37 -27.70
CA GLU A 187 4.76 3.37 -27.89
C GLU A 187 5.39 3.32 -29.30
N ASN A 188 5.35 2.17 -29.95
CA ASN A 188 5.81 1.98 -31.34
C ASN A 188 4.70 1.39 -32.21
N PRO A 189 3.71 2.18 -32.66
CA PRO A 189 2.80 1.71 -33.68
C PRO A 189 3.59 1.49 -34.95
N LYS A 190 3.91 0.22 -35.28
CA LYS A 190 4.52 -0.10 -36.56
C LYS A 190 3.60 0.40 -37.65
N ASN A 191 4.15 1.28 -38.52
CA ASN A 191 3.61 1.58 -39.84
C ASN A 191 3.40 0.26 -40.58
N GLU A 192 2.25 -0.34 -40.47
CA GLU A 192 1.79 -1.33 -41.43
C GLU A 192 1.48 -0.58 -42.71
N LYS A 193 2.47 -0.49 -43.57
CA LYS A 193 2.27 -0.11 -44.96
C LYS A 193 1.36 -1.16 -45.57
N ASN A 194 0.10 -0.80 -45.76
CA ASN A 194 -0.79 -1.53 -46.63
C ASN A 194 -0.19 -1.52 -48.04
N ASN A 195 0.44 -2.62 -48.42
CA ASN A 195 0.68 -2.92 -49.80
C ASN A 195 -0.64 -3.44 -50.40
N CYS A 196 -1.48 -2.52 -50.84
CA CYS A 196 -2.47 -2.86 -51.85
C CYS A 196 -1.72 -2.95 -53.20
N ASN A 197 -1.46 -4.17 -53.67
CA ASN A 197 -1.17 -4.42 -55.07
C ASN A 197 -2.51 -4.62 -55.79
N CYS A 198 -2.78 -3.74 -56.75
CA CYS A 198 -3.74 -3.97 -57.83
C CYS A 198 -3.26 -5.05 -58.76
#